data_556c50212d482eb66383843fb9fdf2c8
#
_entry.id   556c50212d482eb66383843fb9fdf2c8
#
_cell.length_a   1.000
_cell.length_b   1.000
_cell.length_c   1.000
_cell.angle_alpha   90.00
_cell.angle_beta   90.00
_cell.angle_gamma   90.00
#
_symmetry.space_group_name_H-M   'P 1'
#
loop_
_entity.id
_entity.type
_entity.pdbx_description
1 polymer ?
#
loop_
_entity_poly.entity_id
_entity_poly.type
_entity_poly.pdbx_seq_one_letter_code
_entity_poly.pdbx_strand_id
1 'polypeptide(L)'
;AVELVEDEAIGLGINYEDIGGLSEEITKVREMVELPLKHPEVFERLGIDPPKGVLLHGAPGTGKTLLAKAVASETNANFILINGPEVISKFYGESEANLRKKFEEAEENAPSIIFFDEIDAIATKREETKGDVEKRVVAQLLGLMDGLKSRGKVIVIAATNMPNTLDAALRRPGRFDREIEIGVPDKKGRLEILKIHTRNMPLAKNVTLKEVAKVTHGFVGADLNSLAKEAAMIVLRRILPELILLIFFPITKP
;
A
#
# COMPACT_ATOMS: atom_id res chain seq x y z
N ALA A 1 12.88 -8.04 -28.78
CA ALA A 1 12.40 -7.19 -27.72
C ALA A 1 11.19 -7.88 -27.14
N VAL A 2 11.34 -8.53 -26.01
CA VAL A 2 10.22 -9.05 -25.22
C VAL A 2 9.79 -7.86 -24.38
N GLU A 3 8.70 -7.21 -24.75
CA GLU A 3 7.97 -6.33 -23.87
C GLU A 3 7.48 -7.21 -22.71
N LEU A 4 8.12 -7.04 -21.56
CA LEU A 4 7.52 -7.45 -20.31
C LEU A 4 6.28 -6.54 -20.14
N VAL A 5 5.12 -7.04 -20.56
CA VAL A 5 3.85 -6.54 -20.05
C VAL A 5 3.93 -6.82 -18.55
N GLU A 6 4.26 -5.81 -17.78
CA GLU A 6 4.02 -5.84 -16.36
C GLU A 6 2.51 -6.00 -16.22
N ASP A 7 2.09 -7.21 -15.95
CA ASP A 7 0.74 -7.49 -15.46
C ASP A 7 0.58 -6.70 -14.15
N GLU A 8 0.14 -5.47 -14.25
CA GLU A 8 -0.41 -4.69 -13.14
C GLU A 8 -1.73 -5.31 -12.64
N ALA A 9 -2.07 -6.45 -13.17
CA ALA A 9 -3.19 -7.23 -12.73
C ALA A 9 -2.92 -7.77 -11.34
N ILE A 10 -3.40 -7.02 -10.35
CA ILE A 10 -3.93 -7.55 -9.11
C ILE A 10 -2.85 -7.94 -8.10
N GLY A 11 -2.89 -7.31 -6.94
CA GLY A 11 -2.31 -7.79 -5.68
C GLY A 11 -2.88 -9.14 -5.25
N LEU A 12 -2.97 -10.08 -6.17
CA LEU A 12 -3.42 -11.44 -6.00
C LEU A 12 -2.42 -12.18 -5.11
N GLY A 13 -2.82 -12.39 -3.87
CA GLY A 13 -2.10 -13.19 -2.92
C GLY A 13 -1.67 -12.50 -1.63
N ILE A 14 -1.95 -11.21 -1.46
CA ILE A 14 -1.72 -10.50 -0.19
C ILE A 14 -3.05 -10.42 0.56
N ASN A 15 -3.12 -11.05 1.72
CA ASN A 15 -4.29 -11.05 2.59
C ASN A 15 -3.95 -10.33 3.90
N TYR A 16 -4.96 -10.08 4.75
CA TYR A 16 -4.73 -9.49 6.06
C TYR A 16 -3.79 -10.32 6.96
N GLU A 17 -3.69 -11.64 6.71
CA GLU A 17 -2.74 -12.54 7.41
C GLU A 17 -1.27 -12.25 7.09
N ASP A 18 -1.00 -11.54 5.99
CA ASP A 18 0.34 -11.11 5.59
C ASP A 18 0.73 -9.77 6.21
N ILE A 19 -0.14 -9.18 7.04
CA ILE A 19 0.06 -7.91 7.71
C ILE A 19 0.14 -8.14 9.21
N GLY A 20 1.27 -7.77 9.81
CA GLY A 20 1.48 -7.83 11.26
C GLY A 20 1.44 -6.45 11.90
N GLY A 21 0.91 -6.39 13.13
CA GLY A 21 0.95 -5.19 13.95
C GLY A 21 0.02 -4.04 13.57
N LEU A 22 -0.98 -4.30 12.70
CA LEU A 22 -1.95 -3.30 12.23
C LEU A 22 -3.41 -3.75 12.46
N SER A 23 -3.68 -4.47 13.54
CA SER A 23 -5.01 -5.04 13.78
C SER A 23 -6.11 -3.98 13.91
N GLU A 24 -5.82 -2.84 14.54
CA GLU A 24 -6.76 -1.74 14.70
C GLU A 24 -6.98 -1.01 13.38
N GLU A 25 -5.91 -0.77 12.63
CA GLU A 25 -5.95 -0.12 11.32
C GLU A 25 -6.72 -0.96 10.30
N ILE A 26 -6.52 -2.28 10.30
CA ILE A 26 -7.29 -3.23 9.48
C ILE A 26 -8.78 -3.11 9.82
N THR A 27 -9.14 -3.05 11.10
CA THR A 27 -10.55 -2.90 11.50
C THR A 27 -11.14 -1.59 10.97
N LYS A 28 -10.43 -0.48 11.09
CA LYS A 28 -10.86 0.82 10.54
C LYS A 28 -11.02 0.78 9.02
N VAL A 29 -10.06 0.17 8.31
CA VAL A 29 -10.13 0.04 6.85
C VAL A 29 -11.29 -0.85 6.43
N ARG A 30 -11.58 -1.93 7.14
CA ARG A 30 -12.76 -2.76 6.90
C ARG A 30 -14.05 -1.95 6.99
N GLU A 31 -14.20 -1.12 8.01
CA GLU A 31 -15.38 -0.28 8.19
C GLU A 31 -15.50 0.79 7.10
N MET A 32 -14.39 1.41 6.69
CA MET A 32 -14.39 2.55 5.79
C MET A 32 -14.29 2.19 4.30
N VAL A 33 -13.76 1.03 3.96
CA VAL A 33 -13.52 0.59 2.58
C VAL A 33 -14.27 -0.70 2.25
N GLU A 34 -14.06 -1.76 3.05
CA GLU A 34 -14.63 -3.07 2.74
C GLU A 34 -16.15 -3.06 2.87
N LEU A 35 -16.68 -2.50 3.96
CA LEU A 35 -18.11 -2.46 4.21
C LEU A 35 -18.88 -1.68 3.12
N PRO A 36 -18.47 -0.47 2.69
CA PRO A 36 -19.14 0.24 1.60
C PRO A 36 -19.12 -0.51 0.26
N LEU A 37 -18.02 -1.21 -0.05
CA LEU A 37 -17.90 -1.96 -1.31
C LEU A 37 -18.74 -3.24 -1.32
N LYS A 38 -18.77 -3.97 -0.19
CA LYS A 38 -19.51 -5.24 -0.07
C LYS A 38 -20.99 -5.04 0.25
N HIS A 39 -21.32 -4.05 1.07
CA HIS A 39 -22.64 -3.83 1.65
C HIS A 39 -23.12 -2.38 1.52
N PRO A 40 -23.21 -1.81 0.32
CA PRO A 40 -23.70 -0.44 0.12
C PRO A 40 -25.14 -0.24 0.63
N GLU A 41 -25.94 -1.30 0.65
CA GLU A 41 -27.32 -1.28 1.13
C GLU A 41 -27.45 -0.91 2.63
N VAL A 42 -26.39 -1.12 3.42
CA VAL A 42 -26.37 -0.72 4.84
C VAL A 42 -26.36 0.81 4.96
N PHE A 43 -25.59 1.48 4.14
CA PHE A 43 -25.48 2.94 4.12
C PHE A 43 -26.79 3.57 3.62
N GLU A 44 -27.40 2.98 2.59
CA GLU A 44 -28.72 3.43 2.08
C GLU A 44 -29.81 3.34 3.15
N ARG A 45 -29.85 2.23 3.90
CA ARG A 45 -30.83 2.05 5.00
C ARG A 45 -30.63 3.03 6.15
N LEU A 46 -29.38 3.44 6.40
CA LEU A 46 -29.06 4.42 7.44
C LEU A 46 -29.23 5.86 6.96
N GLY A 47 -29.42 6.08 5.65
CA GLY A 47 -29.54 7.41 5.05
C GLY A 47 -28.24 8.22 5.12
N ILE A 48 -27.09 7.54 5.10
CA ILE A 48 -25.75 8.16 5.14
C ILE A 48 -24.98 7.83 3.87
N ASP A 49 -24.16 8.77 3.41
CA ASP A 49 -23.26 8.53 2.31
C ASP A 49 -22.01 7.76 2.78
N PRO A 50 -21.59 6.71 2.06
CA PRO A 50 -20.35 6.02 2.36
C PRO A 50 -19.13 6.94 2.09
N PRO A 51 -18.01 6.72 2.78
CA PRO A 51 -16.76 7.42 2.49
C PRO A 51 -16.34 7.21 1.03
N LYS A 52 -15.93 8.28 0.35
CA LYS A 52 -15.39 8.19 -1.01
C LYS A 52 -13.88 8.06 -1.04
N GLY A 53 -13.22 8.54 0.01
CA GLY A 53 -11.77 8.54 0.09
C GLY A 53 -11.23 8.32 1.49
N VAL A 54 -10.16 7.55 1.58
CA VAL A 54 -9.43 7.27 2.81
C VAL A 54 -7.96 7.65 2.63
N LEU A 55 -7.42 8.43 3.56
CA LEU A 55 -6.00 8.81 3.59
C LEU A 55 -5.25 7.95 4.59
N LEU A 56 -4.30 7.15 4.10
CA LEU A 56 -3.34 6.43 4.93
C LEU A 56 -2.09 7.29 5.10
N HIS A 57 -1.70 7.59 6.33
CA HIS A 57 -0.50 8.39 6.57
C HIS A 57 0.39 7.78 7.66
N GLY A 58 1.68 8.09 7.63
CA GLY A 58 2.64 7.58 8.59
C GLY A 58 4.04 7.45 8.00
N ALA A 59 4.99 7.00 8.80
CA ALA A 59 6.38 6.86 8.40
C ALA A 59 6.54 5.93 7.17
N PRO A 60 7.58 6.12 6.34
CA PRO A 60 7.86 5.21 5.24
C PRO A 60 8.13 3.79 5.76
N GLY A 61 7.77 2.78 4.96
CA GLY A 61 8.01 1.37 5.32
C GLY A 61 7.10 0.77 6.39
N THR A 62 6.05 1.49 6.82
CA THR A 62 5.06 1.00 7.81
C THR A 62 3.97 0.09 7.23
N GLY A 63 3.90 -0.07 5.90
CA GLY A 63 2.98 -1.02 5.25
C GLY A 63 1.72 -0.40 4.65
N LYS A 64 1.66 0.91 4.40
CA LYS A 64 0.49 1.60 3.80
C LYS A 64 0.05 0.98 2.47
N THR A 65 0.96 0.80 1.54
CA THR A 65 0.71 0.18 0.22
C THR A 65 0.30 -1.29 0.37
N LEU A 66 0.92 -2.02 1.32
CA LEU A 66 0.59 -3.41 1.61
C LEU A 66 -0.85 -3.55 2.12
N LEU A 67 -1.26 -2.65 3.02
CA LEU A 67 -2.62 -2.61 3.58
C LEU A 67 -3.66 -2.36 2.47
N ALA A 68 -3.41 -1.41 1.58
CA ALA A 68 -4.32 -1.11 0.46
C ALA A 68 -4.48 -2.32 -0.48
N LYS A 69 -3.40 -3.03 -0.80
CA LYS A 69 -3.42 -4.24 -1.63
C LYS A 69 -4.19 -5.38 -0.94
N ALA A 70 -3.99 -5.58 0.37
CA ALA A 70 -4.71 -6.60 1.11
C ALA A 70 -6.22 -6.33 1.14
N VAL A 71 -6.63 -5.09 1.32
CA VAL A 71 -8.05 -4.70 1.25
C VAL A 71 -8.66 -5.00 -0.12
N ALA A 72 -7.95 -4.68 -1.19
CA ALA A 72 -8.42 -4.96 -2.54
C ALA A 72 -8.58 -6.48 -2.78
N SER A 73 -7.61 -7.28 -2.35
CA SER A 73 -7.67 -8.74 -2.42
C SER A 73 -8.86 -9.31 -1.64
N GLU A 74 -9.05 -8.87 -0.40
CA GLU A 74 -10.15 -9.33 0.47
C GLU A 74 -11.55 -8.88 -0.01
N THR A 75 -11.62 -7.78 -0.74
CA THR A 75 -12.89 -7.29 -1.30
C THR A 75 -13.18 -7.82 -2.70
N ASN A 76 -12.24 -8.52 -3.33
CA ASN A 76 -12.28 -8.87 -4.75
C ASN A 76 -12.54 -7.63 -5.63
N ALA A 77 -12.03 -6.48 -5.23
CA ALA A 77 -12.15 -5.25 -5.97
C ALA A 77 -11.02 -5.11 -6.99
N ASN A 78 -11.31 -4.52 -8.14
CA ASN A 78 -10.29 -4.11 -9.09
C ASN A 78 -9.37 -3.08 -8.44
N PHE A 79 -8.05 -3.25 -8.56
CA PHE A 79 -7.06 -2.41 -7.92
C PHE A 79 -6.26 -1.62 -8.95
N ILE A 80 -6.43 -0.30 -8.93
CA ILE A 80 -5.75 0.61 -9.86
C ILE A 80 -4.71 1.41 -9.07
N LEU A 81 -3.43 1.12 -9.32
CA LEU A 81 -2.31 1.83 -8.70
C LEU A 81 -1.98 3.09 -9.49
N ILE A 82 -1.80 4.20 -8.80
CA ILE A 82 -1.34 5.48 -9.34
C ILE A 82 -0.18 5.97 -8.47
N ASN A 83 1.02 6.00 -9.04
CA ASN A 83 2.21 6.53 -8.37
C ASN A 83 2.29 8.04 -8.56
N GLY A 84 2.32 8.82 -7.47
CA GLY A 84 2.37 10.28 -7.51
C GLY A 84 3.49 10.83 -8.40
N PRO A 85 4.76 10.43 -8.23
CA PRO A 85 5.87 10.87 -9.07
C PRO A 85 5.68 10.62 -10.57
N GLU A 86 5.06 9.50 -10.96
CA GLU A 86 4.82 9.15 -12.36
C GLU A 86 3.79 10.06 -13.03
N VAL A 87 2.81 10.52 -12.27
CA VAL A 87 1.79 11.44 -12.78
C VAL A 87 2.41 12.77 -13.22
N ILE A 88 3.43 13.24 -12.51
CA ILE A 88 4.10 14.51 -12.82
C ILE A 88 5.12 14.36 -13.95
N SER A 89 5.81 13.21 -14.02
CA SER A 89 6.90 12.98 -14.96
C SER A 89 6.44 12.78 -16.41
N LYS A 90 5.20 12.38 -16.64
CA LYS A 90 4.61 12.22 -17.98
C LYS A 90 4.21 13.59 -18.55
N PHE A 91 4.67 13.89 -19.76
CA PHE A 91 4.57 15.13 -20.52
C PHE A 91 3.29 15.96 -20.32
N TYR A 92 3.43 17.30 -20.45
CA TYR A 92 2.37 18.31 -20.40
C TYR A 92 1.09 17.89 -21.15
N GLY A 93 -0.05 17.82 -20.45
CA GLY A 93 -1.36 17.53 -21.03
C GLY A 93 -1.80 16.05 -21.00
N GLU A 94 -0.87 15.10 -20.88
CA GLU A 94 -1.20 13.67 -20.80
C GLU A 94 -1.59 13.22 -19.38
N SER A 95 -1.05 13.90 -18.36
CA SER A 95 -1.26 13.53 -16.96
C SER A 95 -2.73 13.65 -16.53
N GLU A 96 -3.40 14.73 -16.93
CA GLU A 96 -4.82 14.97 -16.62
C GLU A 96 -5.74 13.97 -17.36
N ALA A 97 -5.42 13.67 -18.62
CA ALA A 97 -6.16 12.70 -19.42
C ALA A 97 -5.97 11.26 -18.89
N ASN A 98 -4.75 10.91 -18.50
CA ASN A 98 -4.47 9.61 -17.89
C ASN A 98 -5.18 9.43 -16.55
N LEU A 99 -5.17 10.46 -15.71
CA LEU A 99 -5.89 10.43 -14.44
C LEU A 99 -7.38 10.19 -14.66
N ARG A 100 -8.00 10.90 -15.63
CA ARG A 100 -9.40 10.72 -15.99
C ARG A 100 -9.68 9.28 -16.47
N LYS A 101 -8.85 8.75 -17.36
CA LYS A 101 -8.99 7.36 -17.85
C LYS A 101 -8.94 6.33 -16.72
N LYS A 102 -8.07 6.52 -15.73
CA LYS A 102 -7.99 5.62 -14.57
C LYS A 102 -9.26 5.66 -13.70
N PHE A 103 -9.90 6.83 -13.57
CA PHE A 103 -11.19 6.93 -12.89
C PHE A 103 -12.33 6.30 -13.71
N GLU A 104 -12.36 6.52 -15.03
CA GLU A 104 -13.31 5.88 -15.94
C GLU A 104 -13.14 4.34 -15.90
N GLU A 105 -11.92 3.83 -15.98
CA GLU A 105 -11.60 2.40 -15.82
C GLU A 105 -12.10 1.83 -14.49
N ALA A 106 -11.97 2.59 -13.40
CA ALA A 106 -12.44 2.18 -12.09
C ALA A 106 -13.97 2.10 -12.03
N GLU A 107 -14.68 3.04 -12.66
CA GLU A 107 -16.15 3.02 -12.72
C GLU A 107 -16.68 1.88 -13.59
N GLU A 108 -16.03 1.60 -14.71
CA GLU A 108 -16.40 0.50 -15.63
C GLU A 108 -16.19 -0.87 -14.98
N ASN A 109 -15.12 -1.04 -14.20
CA ASN A 109 -14.76 -2.30 -13.56
C ASN A 109 -15.14 -2.36 -12.07
N ALA A 110 -16.15 -1.60 -11.65
CA ALA A 110 -16.59 -1.60 -10.25
C ALA A 110 -17.09 -2.99 -9.77
N PRO A 111 -16.79 -3.42 -8.53
CA PRO A 111 -16.19 -2.65 -7.45
C PRO A 111 -14.68 -2.42 -7.63
N SER A 112 -14.21 -1.19 -7.40
CA SER A 112 -12.83 -0.80 -7.66
C SER A 112 -12.23 0.02 -6.52
N ILE A 113 -10.92 -0.13 -6.34
CA ILE A 113 -10.11 0.70 -5.45
C ILE A 113 -9.06 1.41 -6.30
N ILE A 114 -9.08 2.73 -6.29
CA ILE A 114 -8.00 3.56 -6.84
C ILE A 114 -7.04 3.86 -5.70
N PHE A 115 -5.79 3.45 -5.83
CA PHE A 115 -4.78 3.69 -4.81
C PHE A 115 -3.72 4.68 -5.32
N PHE A 116 -3.62 5.82 -4.64
CA PHE A 116 -2.57 6.80 -4.85
C PHE A 116 -1.42 6.54 -3.89
N ASP A 117 -0.27 6.12 -4.39
CA ASP A 117 0.95 6.07 -3.59
C ASP A 117 1.71 7.39 -3.71
N GLU A 118 2.29 7.85 -2.61
CA GLU A 118 3.02 9.11 -2.52
C GLU A 118 2.22 10.31 -3.07
N ILE A 119 0.97 10.45 -2.62
CA ILE A 119 0.08 11.53 -3.08
C ILE A 119 0.65 12.94 -2.81
N ASP A 120 1.51 13.06 -1.83
CA ASP A 120 2.24 14.30 -1.52
C ASP A 120 3.14 14.77 -2.68
N ALA A 121 3.57 13.89 -3.57
CA ALA A 121 4.32 14.27 -4.77
C ALA A 121 3.49 15.15 -5.73
N ILE A 122 2.17 14.93 -5.80
CA ILE A 122 1.28 15.66 -6.72
C ILE A 122 0.40 16.70 -6.04
N ALA A 123 0.19 16.59 -4.73
CA ALA A 123 -0.87 17.30 -4.03
C ALA A 123 -0.37 18.14 -2.85
N THR A 124 0.81 18.74 -2.97
CA THR A 124 1.35 19.69 -2.00
C THR A 124 0.56 20.99 -1.94
N LYS A 125 0.65 21.70 -0.80
CA LYS A 125 0.01 23.01 -0.60
C LYS A 125 0.35 23.98 -1.72
N ARG A 126 -0.65 24.72 -2.18
CA ARG A 126 -0.52 25.68 -3.29
C ARG A 126 0.57 26.73 -3.10
N GLU A 127 0.92 27.06 -1.87
CA GLU A 127 1.97 28.02 -1.52
C GLU A 127 3.37 27.44 -1.73
N GLU A 128 3.54 26.15 -1.66
CA GLU A 128 4.80 25.42 -1.84
C GLU A 128 4.96 24.92 -3.28
N THR A 129 3.87 24.92 -4.07
CA THR A 129 3.83 24.37 -5.43
C THR A 129 4.41 25.36 -6.43
N LYS A 130 5.55 25.04 -7.04
CA LYS A 130 6.26 25.89 -8.01
C LYS A 130 5.76 25.76 -9.46
N GLY A 131 4.87 24.79 -9.76
CA GLY A 131 4.46 24.45 -11.12
C GLY A 131 2.95 24.60 -11.39
N ASP A 132 2.60 25.12 -12.57
CA ASP A 132 1.19 25.22 -13.02
C ASP A 132 0.59 23.83 -13.33
N VAL A 133 1.42 22.82 -13.60
CA VAL A 133 1.01 21.43 -13.89
C VAL A 133 0.44 20.77 -12.65
N GLU A 134 1.15 20.85 -11.54
CA GLU A 134 0.73 20.26 -10.26
C GLU A 134 -0.61 20.84 -9.81
N LYS A 135 -0.79 22.18 -9.94
CA LYS A 135 -2.07 22.84 -9.62
C LYS A 135 -3.22 22.32 -10.47
N ARG A 136 -2.98 22.04 -11.76
CA ARG A 136 -4.00 21.51 -12.68
C ARG A 136 -4.33 20.05 -12.34
N VAL A 137 -3.32 19.22 -12.06
CA VAL A 137 -3.52 17.82 -11.65
C VAL A 137 -4.30 17.73 -10.34
N VAL A 138 -3.98 18.58 -9.35
CA VAL A 138 -4.76 18.65 -8.09
C VAL A 138 -6.20 19.09 -8.37
N ALA A 139 -6.41 20.11 -9.18
CA ALA A 139 -7.77 20.58 -9.54
C ALA A 139 -8.57 19.48 -10.27
N GLN A 140 -7.91 18.73 -11.17
CA GLN A 140 -8.51 17.60 -11.86
C GLN A 140 -8.87 16.48 -10.88
N LEU A 141 -7.97 16.11 -9.98
CA LEU A 141 -8.22 15.10 -8.95
C LEU A 141 -9.42 15.48 -8.07
N LEU A 142 -9.48 16.73 -7.62
CA LEU A 142 -10.61 17.24 -6.83
C LEU A 142 -11.92 17.10 -7.61
N GLY A 143 -11.93 17.49 -8.89
CA GLY A 143 -13.10 17.38 -9.75
C GLY A 143 -13.54 15.93 -9.98
N LEU A 144 -12.58 15.01 -10.16
CA LEU A 144 -12.87 13.59 -10.32
C LEU A 144 -13.43 12.98 -9.04
N MET A 145 -12.87 13.30 -7.87
CA MET A 145 -13.38 12.82 -6.58
C MET A 145 -14.80 13.35 -6.30
N ASP A 146 -15.05 14.63 -6.59
CA ASP A 146 -16.39 15.21 -6.45
C ASP A 146 -17.40 14.55 -7.41
N GLY A 147 -16.94 14.14 -8.59
CA GLY A 147 -17.74 13.45 -9.61
C GLY A 147 -18.09 12.00 -9.28
N LEU A 148 -17.35 11.35 -8.37
CA LEU A 148 -17.66 9.97 -7.96
C LEU A 148 -19.06 9.92 -7.34
N LYS A 149 -19.90 9.05 -7.88
CA LYS A 149 -21.27 8.85 -7.37
C LYS A 149 -21.21 8.21 -5.99
N SER A 150 -22.03 8.70 -5.05
CA SER A 150 -22.14 8.13 -3.70
C SER A 150 -22.54 6.65 -3.67
N ARG A 151 -23.15 6.18 -4.76
CA ARG A 151 -23.55 4.78 -4.97
C ARG A 151 -22.59 4.00 -5.88
N GLY A 152 -21.53 4.68 -6.37
CA GLY A 152 -20.50 4.02 -7.15
C GLY A 152 -19.66 3.12 -6.22
N LYS A 153 -19.44 1.88 -6.62
CA LYS A 153 -18.57 0.95 -5.90
C LYS A 153 -17.10 1.26 -6.18
N VAL A 154 -16.73 2.55 -6.12
CA VAL A 154 -15.36 3.02 -6.30
C VAL A 154 -14.95 3.79 -5.06
N ILE A 155 -13.84 3.40 -4.46
CA ILE A 155 -13.25 4.07 -3.31
C ILE A 155 -11.81 4.46 -3.67
N VAL A 156 -11.43 5.67 -3.27
CA VAL A 156 -10.07 6.18 -3.46
C VAL A 156 -9.31 6.05 -2.15
N ILE A 157 -8.19 5.36 -2.17
CA ILE A 157 -7.26 5.31 -1.04
C ILE A 157 -6.01 6.09 -1.44
N ALA A 158 -5.53 6.96 -0.59
CA ALA A 158 -4.26 7.65 -0.80
C ALA A 158 -3.28 7.36 0.33
N ALA A 159 -2.01 7.24 0.00
CA ALA A 159 -0.93 7.09 0.97
C ALA A 159 0.02 8.28 0.91
N THR A 160 0.45 8.75 2.09
CA THR A 160 1.45 9.81 2.21
C THR A 160 2.33 9.59 3.43
N ASN A 161 3.58 10.02 3.32
CA ASN A 161 4.50 10.12 4.45
C ASN A 161 4.43 11.50 5.14
N MET A 162 3.84 12.49 4.48
CA MET A 162 3.81 13.88 4.92
C MET A 162 2.40 14.49 4.87
N PRO A 163 1.47 14.08 5.76
CA PRO A 163 0.07 14.51 5.71
C PRO A 163 -0.11 16.02 5.85
N ASN A 164 0.83 16.72 6.51
CA ASN A 164 0.77 18.16 6.72
C ASN A 164 1.12 19.00 5.49
N THR A 165 1.72 18.41 4.46
CA THR A 165 2.07 19.09 3.21
C THR A 165 0.93 19.05 2.19
N LEU A 166 -0.07 18.19 2.39
CA LEU A 166 -1.19 18.05 1.46
C LEU A 166 -2.08 19.30 1.41
N ASP A 167 -2.60 19.58 0.21
CA ASP A 167 -3.62 20.64 0.02
C ASP A 167 -4.83 20.33 0.90
N ALA A 168 -5.21 21.32 1.74
CA ALA A 168 -6.35 21.21 2.64
C ALA A 168 -7.68 20.91 1.92
N ALA A 169 -7.80 21.24 0.64
CA ALA A 169 -8.99 20.95 -0.16
C ALA A 169 -9.20 19.44 -0.37
N LEU A 170 -8.14 18.63 -0.36
CA LEU A 170 -8.24 17.17 -0.47
C LEU A 170 -8.81 16.52 0.81
N ARG A 171 -8.62 17.15 1.96
CA ARG A 171 -9.04 16.63 3.27
C ARG A 171 -10.43 17.12 3.70
N ARG A 172 -11.21 17.68 2.76
CA ARG A 172 -12.57 18.13 3.02
C ARG A 172 -13.58 16.97 2.90
N PRO A 173 -14.76 17.09 3.58
CA PRO A 173 -15.84 16.12 3.45
C PRO A 173 -16.18 15.80 2.00
N GLY A 174 -16.42 14.52 1.70
CA GLY A 174 -16.69 14.02 0.35
C GLY A 174 -15.44 13.70 -0.49
N ARG A 175 -14.24 13.88 0.07
CA ARG A 175 -12.94 13.55 -0.53
C ARG A 175 -12.17 12.62 0.41
N PHE A 176 -10.93 12.93 0.81
CA PHE A 176 -10.21 12.19 1.84
C PHE A 176 -10.63 12.67 3.25
N ASP A 177 -11.86 12.43 3.60
CA ASP A 177 -12.45 12.84 4.88
C ASP A 177 -12.22 11.82 6.01
N ARG A 178 -11.64 10.69 5.69
CA ARG A 178 -11.23 9.66 6.64
C ARG A 178 -9.73 9.48 6.59
N GLU A 179 -9.11 9.56 7.77
CA GLU A 179 -7.67 9.43 7.91
C GLU A 179 -7.34 8.28 8.85
N ILE A 180 -6.35 7.47 8.47
CA ILE A 180 -5.85 6.36 9.26
C ILE A 180 -4.34 6.53 9.37
N GLU A 181 -3.87 6.72 10.60
CA GLU A 181 -2.45 6.76 10.89
C GLU A 181 -1.89 5.34 10.98
N ILE A 182 -0.85 5.08 10.20
CA ILE A 182 -0.09 3.84 10.23
C ILE A 182 1.20 4.10 11.01
N GLY A 183 1.15 3.77 12.28
CA GLY A 183 2.24 4.04 13.23
C GLY A 183 3.43 3.09 13.08
N VAL A 184 4.50 3.40 13.81
CA VAL A 184 5.63 2.47 14.00
C VAL A 184 5.15 1.32 14.88
N PRO A 185 5.39 0.05 14.50
CA PRO A 185 4.87 -1.09 15.25
C PRO A 185 5.45 -1.17 16.66
N ASP A 186 4.60 -1.50 17.61
CA ASP A 186 4.99 -1.83 18.98
C ASP A 186 5.76 -3.17 19.04
N LYS A 187 6.20 -3.58 20.21
CA LYS A 187 6.94 -4.85 20.38
C LYS A 187 6.13 -6.07 19.89
N LYS A 188 4.81 -6.06 20.12
CA LYS A 188 3.91 -7.16 19.69
C LYS A 188 3.79 -7.17 18.18
N GLY A 189 3.56 -6.00 17.57
CA GLY A 189 3.51 -5.84 16.12
C GLY A 189 4.81 -6.25 15.43
N ARG A 190 5.98 -5.87 15.98
CA ARG A 190 7.27 -6.32 15.44
C ARG A 190 7.44 -7.82 15.49
N LEU A 191 6.98 -8.47 16.56
CA LEU A 191 7.01 -9.93 16.64
C LEU A 191 6.11 -10.57 15.57
N GLU A 192 4.92 -10.03 15.34
CA GLU A 192 4.01 -10.51 14.28
C GLU A 192 4.64 -10.35 12.89
N ILE A 193 5.20 -9.19 12.60
CA ILE A 193 5.91 -8.92 11.34
C ILE A 193 7.09 -9.88 11.14
N LEU A 194 7.91 -10.09 12.17
CA LEU A 194 9.01 -11.05 12.12
C LEU A 194 8.52 -12.48 11.82
N LYS A 195 7.44 -12.92 12.46
CA LYS A 195 6.85 -14.23 12.18
C LYS A 195 6.40 -14.38 10.74
N ILE A 196 5.80 -13.33 10.17
CA ILE A 196 5.35 -13.32 8.77
C ILE A 196 6.56 -13.45 7.84
N HIS A 197 7.58 -12.61 8.01
CA HIS A 197 8.76 -12.62 7.14
C HIS A 197 9.66 -13.86 7.30
N THR A 198 9.56 -14.56 8.42
CA THR A 198 10.34 -15.79 8.68
C THR A 198 9.54 -17.07 8.56
N ARG A 199 8.25 -17.02 8.19
CA ARG A 199 7.35 -18.22 8.18
C ARG A 199 7.87 -19.36 7.32
N ASN A 200 8.59 -19.06 6.24
CA ASN A 200 9.17 -20.04 5.32
C ASN A 200 10.69 -20.24 5.52
N MET A 201 11.28 -19.66 6.58
CA MET A 201 12.70 -19.78 6.87
C MET A 201 12.98 -20.88 7.89
N PRO A 202 13.97 -21.74 7.66
CA PRO A 202 14.39 -22.75 8.64
C PRO A 202 15.13 -22.10 9.80
N LEU A 203 14.41 -21.72 10.85
CA LEU A 203 14.99 -21.11 12.04
C LEU A 203 15.63 -22.15 12.93
N ALA A 204 16.83 -21.89 13.44
CA ALA A 204 17.46 -22.75 14.43
C ALA A 204 16.68 -22.70 15.77
N LYS A 205 16.74 -23.81 16.54
CA LYS A 205 15.97 -23.97 17.80
C LYS A 205 16.29 -22.90 18.87
N ASN A 206 17.46 -22.32 18.83
CA ASN A 206 17.91 -21.27 19.77
C ASN A 206 17.53 -19.85 19.31
N VAL A 207 16.93 -19.67 18.13
CA VAL A 207 16.46 -18.36 17.66
C VAL A 207 15.11 -18.05 18.28
N THR A 208 15.04 -16.99 19.04
CA THR A 208 13.81 -16.52 19.68
C THR A 208 13.39 -15.18 19.09
N LEU A 209 12.40 -15.19 18.20
CA LEU A 209 11.87 -13.98 17.55
C LEU A 209 11.38 -12.91 18.56
N LYS A 210 10.97 -13.33 19.78
CA LYS A 210 10.60 -12.41 20.86
C LYS A 210 11.78 -11.54 21.32
N GLU A 211 12.98 -12.10 21.39
CA GLU A 211 14.19 -11.33 21.75
C GLU A 211 14.61 -10.42 20.60
N VAL A 212 14.49 -10.87 19.37
CA VAL A 212 14.70 -9.99 18.19
C VAL A 212 13.74 -8.82 18.22
N ALA A 213 12.45 -9.05 18.43
CA ALA A 213 11.44 -7.98 18.54
C ALA A 213 11.70 -7.02 19.72
N LYS A 214 12.38 -7.46 20.78
CA LYS A 214 12.74 -6.64 21.94
C LYS A 214 13.86 -5.66 21.61
N VAL A 215 14.86 -6.08 20.83
CA VAL A 215 16.04 -5.26 20.52
C VAL A 215 15.85 -4.40 19.24
N THR A 216 14.84 -4.64 18.44
CA THR A 216 14.53 -3.89 17.22
C THR A 216 13.57 -2.72 17.49
N HIS A 217 13.75 -1.99 18.58
CA HIS A 217 12.93 -0.82 18.90
C HIS A 217 13.02 0.24 17.79
N GLY A 218 11.88 0.78 17.37
CA GLY A 218 11.80 1.79 16.30
C GLY A 218 11.85 1.24 14.87
N PHE A 219 12.08 -0.06 14.67
CA PHE A 219 12.06 -0.67 13.34
C PHE A 219 10.63 -0.72 12.80
N VAL A 220 10.50 -0.35 11.52
CA VAL A 220 9.27 -0.49 10.74
C VAL A 220 9.22 -1.83 10.00
N GLY A 221 8.11 -2.12 9.33
CA GLY A 221 7.93 -3.38 8.59
C GLY A 221 9.03 -3.65 7.55
N ALA A 222 9.44 -2.60 6.82
CA ALA A 222 10.52 -2.70 5.83
C ALA A 222 11.87 -3.06 6.47
N ASP A 223 12.19 -2.50 7.64
CA ASP A 223 13.44 -2.79 8.34
C ASP A 223 13.49 -4.24 8.82
N LEU A 224 12.36 -4.74 9.37
CA LEU A 224 12.25 -6.11 9.85
C LEU A 224 12.32 -7.13 8.71
N ASN A 225 11.74 -6.81 7.55
CA ASN A 225 11.88 -7.59 6.33
C ASN A 225 13.35 -7.65 5.87
N SER A 226 14.01 -6.50 5.84
CA SER A 226 15.44 -6.40 5.49
C SER A 226 16.31 -7.18 6.45
N LEU A 227 16.03 -7.09 7.75
CA LEU A 227 16.74 -7.86 8.78
C LEU A 227 16.62 -9.37 8.54
N ALA A 228 15.40 -9.86 8.28
CA ALA A 228 15.17 -11.27 8.00
C ALA A 228 15.90 -11.74 6.72
N LYS A 229 15.84 -10.93 5.65
CA LYS A 229 16.53 -11.22 4.40
C LYS A 229 18.06 -11.23 4.57
N GLU A 230 18.63 -10.24 5.25
CA GLU A 230 20.08 -10.19 5.48
C GLU A 230 20.56 -11.36 6.35
N ALA A 231 19.80 -11.74 7.36
CA ALA A 231 20.13 -12.93 8.14
C ALA A 231 20.19 -14.19 7.25
N ALA A 232 19.22 -14.39 6.36
CA ALA A 232 19.22 -15.49 5.41
C ALA A 232 20.39 -15.40 4.42
N MET A 233 20.71 -14.21 3.91
CA MET A 233 21.84 -13.99 2.99
C MET A 233 23.21 -14.28 3.64
N ILE A 234 23.38 -13.96 4.92
CA ILE A 234 24.59 -14.30 5.67
C ILE A 234 24.77 -15.82 5.75
N VAL A 235 23.70 -16.57 6.04
CA VAL A 235 23.74 -18.03 6.07
C VAL A 235 24.07 -18.58 4.66
N LEU A 236 23.41 -18.07 3.63
CA LEU A 236 23.68 -18.48 2.24
C LEU A 236 25.15 -18.26 1.85
N ARG A 237 25.71 -17.10 2.17
CA ARG A 237 27.14 -16.81 1.88
C ARG A 237 28.10 -17.76 2.61
N ARG A 238 27.73 -18.30 3.78
CA ARG A 238 28.56 -19.29 4.50
C ARG A 238 28.48 -20.67 3.83
N ILE A 239 27.32 -21.05 3.32
CA ILE A 239 27.09 -22.39 2.75
C ILE A 239 27.48 -22.42 1.26
N LEU A 240 27.42 -21.29 0.55
CA LEU A 240 27.67 -21.21 -0.89
C LEU A 240 29.00 -21.83 -1.35
N PRO A 241 30.14 -21.65 -0.67
CA PRO A 241 31.39 -22.29 -1.04
C PRO A 241 31.32 -23.83 -1.02
N GLU A 242 30.63 -24.40 -0.04
CA GLU A 242 30.44 -25.85 0.08
C GLU A 242 29.48 -26.39 -0.98
N LEU A 243 28.40 -25.63 -1.30
CA LEU A 243 27.47 -25.97 -2.37
C LEU A 243 28.13 -25.92 -3.75
N ILE A 244 28.98 -24.94 -4.02
CA ILE A 244 29.74 -24.84 -5.28
C ILE A 244 30.66 -26.05 -5.43
N LEU A 245 31.37 -26.43 -4.38
CA LEU A 245 32.22 -27.64 -4.39
C LEU A 245 31.40 -28.91 -4.67
N LEU A 246 30.22 -29.07 -4.09
CA LEU A 246 29.35 -30.22 -4.31
C LEU A 246 28.76 -30.27 -5.73
N ILE A 247 28.42 -29.11 -6.31
CA ILE A 247 27.81 -29.04 -7.64
C ILE A 247 28.85 -29.18 -8.77
N PHE A 248 29.97 -28.51 -8.64
CA PHE A 248 31.01 -28.47 -9.71
C PHE A 248 32.11 -29.51 -9.56
N PHE A 249 32.27 -30.06 -8.35
CA PHE A 249 33.22 -31.13 -8.07
C PHE A 249 32.52 -32.25 -7.31
N PRO A 250 31.63 -33.01 -7.98
CA PRO A 250 31.01 -34.16 -7.32
C PRO A 250 32.09 -35.11 -6.86
N ILE A 251 32.19 -35.36 -5.56
CA ILE A 251 33.08 -36.33 -5.00
C ILE A 251 32.62 -37.67 -5.54
N THR A 252 33.28 -38.16 -6.58
CA THR A 252 33.16 -39.54 -7.00
C THR A 252 33.66 -40.40 -5.84
N LYS A 253 32.70 -40.99 -5.10
CA LYS A 253 33.07 -42.00 -4.10
C LYS A 253 33.81 -43.15 -4.79
N PRO A 254 34.96 -43.59 -4.24
CA PRO A 254 35.68 -44.74 -4.77
C PRO A 254 34.86 -46.04 -4.69
#